data_4a8e13f5381cc885a7262d421b4551ab
#
_entry.id   4a8e13f5381cc885a7262d421b4551ab
#
_cell.length_a   1.000
_cell.length_b   1.000
_cell.length_c   1.000
_cell.angle_alpha   90.00
_cell.angle_beta   90.00
_cell.angle_gamma   90.00
#
_symmetry.space_group_name_H-M   'P 1'
#
loop_
_entity.id
_entity.type
_entity.pdbx_description
1 polymer ?
#
loop_
_entity_poly.entity_id
_entity_poly.type
_entity_poly.pdbx_seq_one_letter_code
_entity_poly.pdbx_strand_id
1 'polypeptide(L)'
;MMKQVFGILAAAMIAGLLALPVAVLADGHGFDPDEPPPEGKGSVYGTVTARPHKDYVKKAKELGSKEDYDDNDPYAGSADGKVVYNDTMVNYDFADVYAILLNPAAKPGKVHEVEAEGDEGQKPRALAVAFGDIIRIKNATSKPLTYFLADINGDSIQEIPLLPPGGSADMTVELVGDLELTTDEDDSLITAVLSREGLQSQRVRSGSTYAFPNMNPGEYDLLFWFWRLGILKRKVTVEAGEHTDVDGVLSVDTVVR
;
A
#
# COMPACT_ATOMS: atom_id res chain seq x y z
N MET A 1 34.89 -3.75 69.90
CA MET A 1 34.27 -4.86 69.15
C MET A 1 32.98 -4.42 68.50
N MET A 2 33.02 -3.97 67.31
CA MET A 2 31.86 -3.52 66.54
C MET A 2 31.65 -4.46 65.35
N LYS A 3 30.55 -5.15 65.32
CA LYS A 3 30.12 -6.01 64.21
C LYS A 3 29.35 -5.16 63.20
N GLN A 4 29.92 -5.02 61.99
CA GLN A 4 29.23 -4.47 60.84
C GLN A 4 28.34 -5.52 60.23
N VAL A 5 27.05 -5.16 60.03
CA VAL A 5 26.07 -5.96 59.31
C VAL A 5 25.98 -5.38 57.90
N PHE A 6 26.41 -6.17 56.89
CA PHE A 6 26.21 -5.84 55.49
C PHE A 6 24.81 -6.25 55.05
N GLY A 7 24.01 -5.22 54.70
CA GLY A 7 22.72 -5.45 54.04
C GLY A 7 22.93 -5.54 52.53
N ILE A 8 22.54 -6.65 51.93
CA ILE A 8 22.51 -6.88 50.48
C ILE A 8 21.19 -6.35 49.99
N LEU A 9 21.20 -5.27 49.21
CA LEU A 9 20.05 -4.81 48.42
C LEU A 9 20.04 -5.61 47.12
N ALA A 10 19.07 -6.48 46.94
CA ALA A 10 18.77 -7.12 45.66
C ALA A 10 17.94 -6.19 44.80
N ALA A 11 18.55 -5.61 43.76
CA ALA A 11 17.85 -4.87 42.73
C ALA A 11 17.20 -5.86 41.75
N ALA A 12 15.88 -5.96 41.78
CA ALA A 12 15.11 -6.69 40.77
C ALA A 12 15.06 -5.85 39.49
N MET A 13 15.81 -6.26 38.49
CA MET A 13 15.61 -5.76 37.11
C MET A 13 14.34 -6.37 36.53
N ILE A 14 13.31 -5.57 36.41
CA ILE A 14 12.15 -5.89 35.58
C ILE A 14 12.55 -5.62 34.13
N ALA A 15 12.89 -6.67 33.41
CA ALA A 15 13.04 -6.62 31.95
C ALA A 15 11.65 -6.46 31.35
N GLY A 16 11.27 -5.23 31.05
CA GLY A 16 10.10 -4.93 30.24
C GLY A 16 10.35 -5.42 28.81
N LEU A 17 9.75 -6.53 28.46
CA LEU A 17 9.65 -6.98 27.07
C LEU A 17 8.75 -5.97 26.35
N LEU A 18 9.35 -5.02 25.66
CA LEU A 18 8.66 -4.21 24.65
C LEU A 18 8.37 -5.16 23.47
N ALA A 19 7.15 -5.68 23.44
CA ALA A 19 6.61 -6.30 22.26
C ALA A 19 6.48 -5.23 21.19
N LEU A 20 7.44 -5.19 20.28
CA LEU A 20 7.31 -4.45 19.04
C LEU A 20 6.09 -5.03 18.29
N PRO A 21 5.15 -4.20 17.82
CA PRO A 21 4.11 -4.71 16.96
C PRO A 21 4.79 -5.24 15.69
N VAL A 22 4.77 -6.55 15.53
CA VAL A 22 5.05 -7.18 14.24
C VAL A 22 3.99 -6.61 13.29
N ALA A 23 4.42 -5.84 12.31
CA ALA A 23 3.57 -5.47 11.20
C ALA A 23 3.18 -6.79 10.50
N VAL A 24 2.03 -7.32 10.88
CA VAL A 24 1.39 -8.41 10.17
C VAL A 24 1.08 -7.83 8.79
N LEU A 25 1.82 -8.25 7.78
CA LEU A 25 1.39 -8.15 6.41
C LEU A 25 0.00 -8.78 6.38
N ALA A 26 -1.02 -7.95 6.24
CA ALA A 26 -2.40 -8.41 6.23
C ALA A 26 -2.71 -9.01 4.85
N ASP A 27 -2.18 -10.19 4.61
CA ASP A 27 -2.97 -11.19 3.93
C ASP A 27 -4.12 -11.43 4.87
N GLY A 28 -5.40 -11.38 4.44
CA GLY A 28 -6.57 -11.47 5.31
C GLY A 28 -6.67 -12.72 6.21
N HIS A 29 -5.54 -13.21 6.66
CA HIS A 29 -5.31 -14.33 7.55
C HIS A 29 -5.75 -13.97 8.98
N GLY A 30 -6.97 -14.30 9.29
CA GLY A 30 -7.59 -14.10 10.60
C GLY A 30 -9.01 -13.58 10.56
N PHE A 31 -9.51 -13.19 9.38
CA PHE A 31 -10.92 -12.86 9.21
C PHE A 31 -11.68 -14.14 8.82
N ASP A 32 -12.65 -14.53 9.63
CA ASP A 32 -13.55 -15.65 9.37
C ASP A 32 -14.96 -15.08 9.13
N PRO A 33 -15.50 -15.16 7.92
CA PRO A 33 -16.85 -14.67 7.62
C PRO A 33 -17.95 -15.53 8.29
N ASP A 34 -17.62 -16.72 8.79
CA ASP A 34 -18.54 -17.59 9.52
C ASP A 34 -18.58 -17.23 11.03
N GLU A 35 -17.62 -16.45 11.55
CA GLU A 35 -17.62 -15.95 12.92
C GLU A 35 -18.35 -14.60 13.00
N PRO A 36 -19.46 -14.47 13.74
CA PRO A 36 -20.22 -13.22 13.78
C PRO A 36 -19.37 -12.04 14.30
N PRO A 37 -19.56 -10.82 13.77
CA PRO A 37 -18.86 -9.64 14.26
C PRO A 37 -19.15 -9.42 15.76
N PRO A 38 -18.25 -8.74 16.49
CA PRO A 38 -18.50 -8.34 17.86
C PRO A 38 -19.79 -7.50 17.98
N GLU A 39 -20.43 -7.55 19.16
CA GLU A 39 -21.67 -6.83 19.43
C GLU A 39 -21.56 -5.34 19.06
N GLY A 40 -22.53 -4.85 18.30
CA GLY A 40 -22.58 -3.47 17.83
C GLY A 40 -21.58 -3.13 16.71
N LYS A 41 -20.89 -4.12 16.16
CA LYS A 41 -19.95 -3.97 15.03
C LYS A 41 -20.44 -4.74 13.83
N GLY A 42 -19.92 -4.38 12.67
CA GLY A 42 -20.05 -5.13 11.44
C GLY A 42 -18.69 -5.25 10.75
N SER A 43 -18.65 -5.80 9.55
CA SER A 43 -17.43 -5.87 8.74
C SER A 43 -17.73 -5.76 7.25
N VAL A 44 -16.70 -5.40 6.49
CA VAL A 44 -16.70 -5.43 5.02
C VAL A 44 -15.57 -6.35 4.57
N TYR A 45 -15.88 -7.26 3.68
CA TYR A 45 -14.89 -8.16 3.11
C TYR A 45 -15.21 -8.46 1.64
N GLY A 46 -14.36 -9.17 0.97
CA GLY A 46 -14.57 -9.59 -0.42
C GLY A 46 -13.26 -9.89 -1.13
N THR A 47 -13.34 -10.01 -2.44
CA THR A 47 -12.20 -10.26 -3.31
C THR A 47 -11.94 -9.06 -4.22
N VAL A 48 -10.67 -8.70 -4.41
CA VAL A 48 -10.31 -7.69 -5.40
C VAL A 48 -9.49 -8.31 -6.52
N THR A 49 -9.90 -8.06 -7.76
CA THR A 49 -9.23 -8.57 -8.96
C THR A 49 -8.88 -7.41 -9.89
N ALA A 50 -7.62 -7.31 -10.30
CA ALA A 50 -7.19 -6.42 -11.38
C ALA A 50 -7.06 -7.22 -12.67
N ARG A 51 -7.54 -6.66 -13.79
CA ARG A 51 -7.55 -7.33 -15.10
C ARG A 51 -6.95 -6.44 -16.16
N PRO A 52 -6.03 -6.95 -16.99
CA PRO A 52 -5.55 -6.22 -18.15
C PRO A 52 -6.66 -6.01 -19.17
N HIS A 53 -6.51 -4.99 -20.01
CA HIS A 53 -7.45 -4.76 -21.10
C HIS A 53 -7.46 -5.95 -22.07
N LYS A 54 -8.65 -6.38 -22.48
CA LYS A 54 -8.82 -7.55 -23.36
C LYS A 54 -8.06 -7.46 -24.69
N ASP A 55 -7.97 -6.25 -25.25
CA ASP A 55 -7.25 -6.03 -26.52
C ASP A 55 -5.74 -6.12 -26.32
N TYR A 56 -5.22 -5.74 -25.15
CA TYR A 56 -3.82 -5.93 -24.78
C TYR A 56 -3.48 -7.42 -24.71
N VAL A 57 -4.28 -8.21 -23.99
CA VAL A 57 -4.11 -9.67 -23.91
C VAL A 57 -4.13 -10.32 -25.28
N LYS A 58 -5.07 -9.89 -26.16
CA LYS A 58 -5.18 -10.38 -27.51
C LYS A 58 -3.93 -10.07 -28.34
N LYS A 59 -3.48 -8.82 -28.34
CA LYS A 59 -2.25 -8.39 -29.05
C LYS A 59 -1.01 -9.10 -28.52
N ALA A 60 -0.87 -9.22 -27.20
CA ALA A 60 0.24 -9.93 -26.59
C ALA A 60 0.31 -11.40 -27.03
N LYS A 61 -0.83 -12.08 -27.11
CA LYS A 61 -0.93 -13.46 -27.62
C LYS A 61 -0.54 -13.57 -29.11
N GLU A 62 -0.99 -12.62 -29.92
CA GLU A 62 -0.71 -12.59 -31.37
C GLU A 62 0.78 -12.35 -31.63
N LEU A 63 1.44 -11.53 -30.84
CA LEU A 63 2.85 -11.19 -31.04
C LEU A 63 3.82 -12.26 -30.52
N GLY A 64 3.40 -13.07 -29.52
CA GLY A 64 4.18 -14.25 -29.05
C GLY A 64 5.57 -13.93 -28.53
N SER A 65 5.94 -12.67 -28.39
CA SER A 65 7.28 -12.23 -28.01
C SER A 65 7.44 -12.26 -26.49
N LYS A 66 8.59 -12.75 -25.99
CA LYS A 66 8.97 -12.72 -24.58
C LYS A 66 10.09 -11.71 -24.31
N GLU A 67 10.53 -10.99 -25.33
CA GLU A 67 11.60 -10.02 -25.25
C GLU A 67 11.04 -8.66 -24.80
N ASP A 68 11.75 -7.96 -23.94
CA ASP A 68 11.43 -6.62 -23.41
C ASP A 68 10.18 -6.53 -22.50
N TYR A 69 9.94 -7.54 -21.70
CA TYR A 69 8.89 -7.49 -20.69
C TYR A 69 9.36 -6.75 -19.44
N ASP A 70 8.65 -5.68 -19.09
CA ASP A 70 8.76 -5.06 -17.77
C ASP A 70 7.79 -5.74 -16.82
N ASP A 71 8.31 -6.49 -15.85
CA ASP A 71 7.50 -7.16 -14.82
C ASP A 71 6.62 -6.19 -14.03
N ASN A 72 6.93 -4.90 -14.09
CA ASN A 72 6.22 -3.85 -13.35
C ASN A 72 5.15 -3.15 -14.19
N ASP A 73 5.14 -3.33 -15.51
CA ASP A 73 4.14 -2.72 -16.39
C ASP A 73 3.45 -3.71 -17.31
N PRO A 74 2.36 -4.34 -16.84
CA PRO A 74 1.56 -5.23 -17.67
C PRO A 74 0.86 -4.51 -18.84
N TYR A 75 0.92 -3.17 -18.89
CA TYR A 75 0.32 -2.33 -19.93
C TYR A 75 1.36 -1.56 -20.76
N ALA A 76 2.63 -1.58 -20.37
CA ALA A 76 3.68 -0.98 -21.17
C ALA A 76 3.89 -1.80 -22.43
N GLY A 77 3.86 -1.15 -23.56
CA GLY A 77 4.56 -1.64 -24.71
C GLY A 77 6.06 -1.47 -24.46
N SER A 78 6.89 -2.26 -25.12
CA SER A 78 8.34 -1.95 -25.18
C SER A 78 8.57 -0.53 -25.73
N ALA A 79 9.75 0.03 -25.51
CA ALA A 79 10.11 1.37 -26.00
C ALA A 79 9.91 1.55 -27.52
N ASP A 80 9.83 0.46 -28.28
CA ASP A 80 9.53 0.44 -29.72
C ASP A 80 8.04 0.16 -30.02
N GLY A 81 7.16 0.18 -29.02
CA GLY A 81 5.73 -0.02 -29.17
C GLY A 81 5.28 -1.48 -29.31
N LYS A 82 6.16 -2.44 -29.08
CA LYS A 82 5.78 -3.85 -29.07
C LYS A 82 5.09 -4.20 -27.77
N VAL A 83 4.00 -4.96 -27.90
CA VAL A 83 3.30 -5.54 -26.76
C VAL A 83 3.89 -6.93 -26.49
N VAL A 84 4.35 -7.14 -25.27
CA VAL A 84 4.94 -8.41 -24.84
C VAL A 84 3.90 -9.23 -24.11
N TYR A 85 3.75 -10.50 -24.51
CA TYR A 85 2.91 -11.46 -23.83
C TYR A 85 3.67 -12.16 -22.70
N ASN A 86 3.07 -12.18 -21.53
CA ASN A 86 3.58 -12.89 -20.37
C ASN A 86 2.45 -13.68 -19.71
N ASP A 87 2.71 -14.92 -19.35
CA ASP A 87 1.72 -15.79 -18.70
C ASP A 87 1.25 -15.24 -17.36
N THR A 88 2.12 -14.51 -16.65
CA THR A 88 1.80 -13.85 -15.37
C THR A 88 0.73 -12.78 -15.57
N MET A 89 0.78 -12.02 -16.66
CA MET A 89 -0.25 -11.02 -16.98
C MET A 89 -1.61 -11.63 -17.27
N VAL A 90 -1.61 -12.80 -17.90
CA VAL A 90 -2.86 -13.54 -18.19
C VAL A 90 -3.45 -14.12 -16.92
N ASN A 91 -2.60 -14.49 -15.98
CA ASN A 91 -3.00 -15.02 -14.67
C ASN A 91 -3.36 -13.94 -13.65
N TYR A 92 -3.28 -12.66 -14.04
CA TYR A 92 -3.63 -11.53 -13.19
C TYR A 92 -2.85 -11.44 -11.88
N ASP A 93 -1.58 -11.89 -11.87
CA ASP A 93 -0.72 -11.82 -10.69
C ASP A 93 -0.14 -10.41 -10.51
N PHE A 94 -1.05 -9.43 -10.36
CA PHE A 94 -0.65 -8.07 -10.04
C PHE A 94 -0.44 -7.96 -8.53
N ALA A 95 0.77 -7.58 -8.14
CA ALA A 95 1.07 -7.09 -6.80
C ALA A 95 0.54 -5.64 -6.64
N ASP A 96 0.44 -5.16 -5.41
CA ASP A 96 0.11 -3.76 -5.10
C ASP A 96 -1.29 -3.31 -5.54
N VAL A 97 -2.27 -4.23 -5.50
CA VAL A 97 -3.69 -3.86 -5.53
C VAL A 97 -4.13 -3.50 -4.11
N TYR A 98 -4.87 -2.42 -3.97
CA TYR A 98 -5.34 -1.96 -2.67
C TYR A 98 -6.86 -2.03 -2.56
N ALA A 99 -7.34 -2.63 -1.47
CA ALA A 99 -8.67 -2.36 -0.94
C ALA A 99 -8.53 -1.24 0.09
N ILE A 100 -9.36 -0.20 -0.02
CA ILE A 100 -9.27 1.03 0.76
C ILE A 100 -10.64 1.39 1.27
N LEU A 101 -10.74 1.61 2.58
CA LEU A 101 -11.92 2.10 3.24
C LEU A 101 -11.68 3.52 3.71
N LEU A 102 -12.56 4.46 3.36
CA LEU A 102 -12.54 5.81 3.90
C LEU A 102 -13.36 5.85 5.19
N ASN A 103 -12.67 5.86 6.33
CA ASN A 103 -13.26 5.88 7.65
C ASN A 103 -12.88 7.18 8.38
N PRO A 104 -13.81 8.14 8.56
CA PRO A 104 -13.49 9.41 9.23
C PRO A 104 -13.00 9.27 10.67
N ALA A 105 -13.26 8.11 11.30
CA ALA A 105 -12.79 7.82 12.65
C ALA A 105 -11.37 7.18 12.68
N ALA A 106 -10.79 6.86 11.54
CA ALA A 106 -9.43 6.34 11.47
C ALA A 106 -8.43 7.40 11.94
N LYS A 107 -7.46 6.93 12.74
CA LYS A 107 -6.39 7.82 13.23
C LYS A 107 -5.20 7.72 12.29
N PRO A 108 -4.64 8.85 11.85
CA PRO A 108 -3.40 8.87 11.08
C PRO A 108 -2.18 8.52 11.98
N GLY A 109 -1.02 8.43 11.35
CA GLY A 109 0.26 8.21 12.04
C GLY A 109 0.83 6.81 11.82
N LYS A 110 0.25 6.02 10.90
CA LYS A 110 0.85 4.77 10.45
C LYS A 110 2.14 5.07 9.68
N VAL A 111 3.17 4.24 9.88
CA VAL A 111 4.43 4.33 9.15
C VAL A 111 4.41 3.36 7.97
N HIS A 112 4.71 3.88 6.79
CA HIS A 112 4.86 3.14 5.55
C HIS A 112 6.31 3.22 5.10
N GLU A 113 6.93 2.10 4.81
CA GLU A 113 8.34 2.07 4.39
C GLU A 113 8.45 2.08 2.87
N VAL A 114 9.40 2.87 2.37
CA VAL A 114 9.81 2.94 0.97
C VAL A 114 11.32 2.81 0.93
N GLU A 115 11.83 1.91 0.10
CA GLU A 115 13.25 1.70 -0.09
C GLU A 115 13.64 1.94 -1.55
N ALA A 116 14.64 2.79 -1.75
CA ALA A 116 15.27 3.00 -3.05
C ALA A 116 16.40 1.98 -3.22
N GLU A 117 16.29 1.09 -4.20
CA GLU A 117 17.21 -0.04 -4.41
C GLU A 117 18.10 0.13 -5.67
N GLY A 118 18.31 1.35 -6.14
CA GLY A 118 19.13 1.63 -7.32
C GLY A 118 18.52 1.05 -8.60
N ASP A 119 19.25 0.17 -9.30
CA ASP A 119 18.82 -0.40 -10.59
C ASP A 119 17.51 -1.21 -10.50
N GLU A 120 17.12 -1.66 -9.30
CA GLU A 120 15.84 -2.32 -9.05
C GLU A 120 14.67 -1.33 -8.87
N GLY A 121 14.97 -0.04 -8.81
CA GLY A 121 14.01 1.04 -8.62
C GLY A 121 13.61 1.21 -7.16
N GLN A 122 12.39 1.70 -6.94
CA GLN A 122 11.85 2.00 -5.62
C GLN A 122 10.73 1.03 -5.26
N LYS A 123 10.73 0.54 -4.02
CA LYS A 123 9.72 -0.39 -3.50
C LYS A 123 9.10 0.11 -2.20
N PRO A 124 7.76 -0.03 -2.06
CA PRO A 124 6.81 -0.52 -3.05
C PRO A 124 6.61 0.48 -4.20
N ARG A 125 6.11 0.01 -5.35
CA ARG A 125 5.78 0.86 -6.50
C ARG A 125 4.51 1.69 -6.28
N ALA A 126 3.71 1.32 -5.32
CA ALA A 126 2.49 2.03 -4.96
C ALA A 126 2.24 2.00 -3.46
N LEU A 127 1.68 3.08 -2.92
CA LEU A 127 1.26 3.22 -1.51
C LEU A 127 -0.12 3.87 -1.44
N ALA A 128 -1.00 3.30 -0.60
CA ALA A 128 -2.23 3.96 -0.19
C ALA A 128 -2.11 4.36 1.29
N VAL A 129 -2.12 5.68 1.57
CA VAL A 129 -1.79 6.28 2.86
C VAL A 129 -2.86 7.27 3.31
N ALA A 130 -3.07 7.39 4.62
CA ALA A 130 -3.91 8.46 5.15
C ALA A 130 -3.14 9.80 5.17
N PHE A 131 -3.87 10.91 5.00
CA PHE A 131 -3.35 12.22 5.37
C PHE A 131 -2.90 12.18 6.85
N GLY A 132 -1.67 12.62 7.12
CA GLY A 132 -1.04 12.55 8.45
C GLY A 132 -0.34 11.22 8.78
N ASP A 133 -0.33 10.25 7.87
CA ASP A 133 0.57 9.10 7.96
C ASP A 133 2.02 9.50 7.68
N ILE A 134 2.94 8.60 7.96
CA ILE A 134 4.36 8.82 7.78
C ILE A 134 4.89 7.90 6.68
N ILE A 135 5.56 8.46 5.68
CA ILE A 135 6.37 7.69 4.73
C ILE A 135 7.82 7.73 5.23
N ARG A 136 8.34 6.57 5.59
CA ARG A 136 9.75 6.38 5.94
C ARG A 136 10.50 5.96 4.71
N ILE A 137 11.39 6.82 4.23
CA ILE A 137 12.18 6.59 3.03
C ILE A 137 13.58 6.13 3.45
N LYS A 138 14.07 5.06 2.84
CA LYS A 138 15.41 4.54 3.01
C LYS A 138 16.15 4.58 1.68
N ASN A 139 17.30 5.21 1.68
CA ASN A 139 18.18 5.27 0.52
C ASN A 139 19.19 4.10 0.58
N ALA A 140 18.89 3.00 -0.11
CA ALA A 140 19.82 1.87 -0.27
C ALA A 140 20.71 2.00 -1.52
N THR A 141 20.65 3.14 -2.24
CA THR A 141 21.51 3.41 -3.39
C THR A 141 22.91 3.87 -2.95
N SER A 142 23.82 3.98 -3.90
CA SER A 142 25.18 4.50 -3.66
C SER A 142 25.29 6.02 -3.79
N LYS A 143 24.20 6.73 -4.13
CA LYS A 143 24.16 8.17 -4.35
C LYS A 143 23.30 8.86 -3.29
N PRO A 144 23.59 10.12 -2.93
CA PRO A 144 22.64 10.92 -2.18
C PRO A 144 21.43 11.25 -3.05
N LEU A 145 20.23 11.27 -2.44
CA LEU A 145 18.94 11.51 -3.12
C LEU A 145 18.17 12.63 -2.40
N THR A 146 17.50 13.49 -3.18
CA THR A 146 16.52 14.46 -2.69
C THR A 146 15.12 13.96 -3.07
N TYR A 147 14.23 13.81 -2.11
CA TYR A 147 12.90 13.27 -2.37
C TYR A 147 11.82 14.32 -2.38
N PHE A 148 10.89 14.14 -3.31
CA PHE A 148 9.71 14.97 -3.47
C PHE A 148 8.45 14.11 -3.43
N LEU A 149 7.48 14.51 -2.61
CA LEU A 149 6.10 14.04 -2.72
C LEU A 149 5.31 15.16 -3.38
N ALA A 150 4.88 14.95 -4.62
CA ALA A 150 4.19 15.94 -5.42
C ALA A 150 2.83 15.43 -5.87
N ASP A 151 1.86 16.35 -6.08
CA ASP A 151 0.67 15.99 -6.82
C ASP A 151 1.00 15.77 -8.31
N ILE A 152 0.15 15.04 -9.01
CA ILE A 152 0.38 14.67 -10.42
C ILE A 152 0.45 15.88 -11.38
N ASN A 153 0.07 17.08 -10.94
CA ASN A 153 0.18 18.32 -11.73
C ASN A 153 1.44 19.11 -11.37
N GLY A 154 2.11 18.75 -10.27
CA GLY A 154 3.28 19.46 -9.74
C GLY A 154 2.93 20.77 -9.02
N ASP A 155 1.65 21.00 -8.68
CA ASP A 155 1.18 22.24 -8.04
C ASP A 155 1.49 22.29 -6.54
N SER A 156 1.63 21.12 -5.90
CA SER A 156 1.89 20.98 -4.45
C SER A 156 3.03 19.98 -4.24
N ILE A 157 4.05 20.42 -3.51
CA ILE A 157 5.29 19.64 -3.31
C ILE A 157 5.68 19.66 -1.84
N GLN A 158 5.99 18.47 -1.29
CA GLN A 158 6.71 18.30 -0.04
C GLN A 158 8.10 17.75 -0.35
N GLU A 159 9.13 18.25 0.30
CA GLU A 159 10.52 17.89 0.06
C GLU A 159 11.14 17.23 1.30
N ILE A 160 11.93 16.18 1.09
CA ILE A 160 12.93 15.70 2.03
C ILE A 160 14.30 16.12 1.51
N PRO A 161 15.05 16.95 2.26
CA PRO A 161 16.37 17.35 1.83
C PRO A 161 17.31 16.14 1.75
N LEU A 162 18.42 16.33 1.06
CA LEU A 162 19.43 15.37 0.68
C LEU A 162 19.62 14.21 1.66
N LEU A 163 19.19 13.01 1.26
CA LEU A 163 19.30 11.78 2.01
C LEU A 163 20.56 11.01 1.57
N PRO A 164 21.59 10.87 2.42
CA PRO A 164 22.83 10.20 2.04
C PRO A 164 22.61 8.70 1.81
N PRO A 165 23.53 8.01 1.10
CA PRO A 165 23.53 6.55 0.98
C PRO A 165 23.42 5.87 2.35
N GLY A 166 22.53 4.88 2.48
CA GLY A 166 22.22 4.20 3.73
C GLY A 166 21.43 5.02 4.74
N GLY A 167 21.10 6.29 4.42
CA GLY A 167 20.29 7.16 5.26
C GLY A 167 18.80 6.79 5.22
N SER A 168 18.07 7.28 6.24
CA SER A 168 16.60 7.17 6.31
C SER A 168 16.01 8.49 6.82
N ALA A 169 14.84 8.85 6.29
CA ALA A 169 14.09 10.02 6.73
C ALA A 169 12.59 9.74 6.75
N ASP A 170 11.88 10.41 7.63
CA ASP A 170 10.44 10.34 7.77
C ASP A 170 9.80 11.60 7.17
N MET A 171 8.78 11.41 6.34
CA MET A 171 7.93 12.46 5.77
C MET A 171 6.50 12.25 6.26
N THR A 172 5.95 13.22 6.99
CA THR A 172 4.50 13.22 7.27
C THR A 172 3.75 13.63 6.03
N VAL A 173 2.75 12.86 5.62
CA VAL A 173 1.94 13.13 4.42
C VAL A 173 0.98 14.28 4.70
N GLU A 174 1.21 15.44 4.12
CA GLU A 174 0.41 16.66 4.26
C GLU A 174 -0.35 17.04 2.98
N LEU A 175 -0.32 16.16 1.98
CA LEU A 175 -1.02 16.32 0.72
C LEU A 175 -2.12 15.26 0.58
N VAL A 176 -3.24 15.65 -0.01
CA VAL A 176 -4.37 14.76 -0.37
C VAL A 176 -4.48 14.73 -1.87
N GLY A 177 -4.55 13.55 -2.45
CA GLY A 177 -4.66 13.41 -3.91
C GLY A 177 -4.00 12.14 -4.43
N ASP A 178 -3.89 12.12 -5.73
CA ASP A 178 -3.04 11.20 -6.46
C ASP A 178 -1.67 11.87 -6.56
N LEU A 179 -0.67 11.27 -5.92
CA LEU A 179 0.65 11.85 -5.69
C LEU A 179 1.72 10.91 -6.24
N GLU A 180 2.91 11.46 -6.43
CA GLU A 180 4.12 10.71 -6.74
C GLU A 180 5.22 11.02 -5.73
N LEU A 181 5.84 9.98 -5.19
CA LEU A 181 7.08 10.09 -4.43
C LEU A 181 8.23 9.78 -5.39
N THR A 182 9.04 10.76 -5.69
CA THR A 182 10.10 10.70 -6.70
C THR A 182 11.36 11.42 -6.25
N THR A 183 12.41 11.39 -7.08
CA THR A 183 13.70 12.09 -6.88
C THR A 183 14.19 12.65 -8.22
N ASP A 184 14.92 13.75 -8.17
CA ASP A 184 15.51 14.37 -9.38
C ASP A 184 16.77 13.62 -9.87
N GLU A 185 17.37 12.79 -9.02
CA GLU A 185 18.63 12.12 -9.34
C GLU A 185 18.46 10.83 -10.13
N ASP A 186 17.24 10.22 -10.12
CA ASP A 186 16.97 8.94 -10.79
C ASP A 186 15.48 8.76 -11.10
N ASP A 187 15.10 8.90 -12.36
CA ASP A 187 13.72 8.79 -12.86
C ASP A 187 13.10 7.39 -12.66
N SER A 188 13.91 6.36 -12.36
CA SER A 188 13.40 5.02 -12.04
C SER A 188 12.85 4.89 -10.62
N LEU A 189 13.20 5.83 -9.75
CA LEU A 189 12.81 5.84 -8.33
C LEU A 189 11.47 6.56 -8.14
N ILE A 190 10.39 5.90 -8.57
CA ILE A 190 9.01 6.42 -8.46
C ILE A 190 8.15 5.46 -7.67
N THR A 191 7.37 6.01 -6.71
CA THR A 191 6.26 5.34 -6.04
C THR A 191 4.99 6.17 -6.22
N ALA A 192 3.96 5.57 -6.83
CA ALA A 192 2.65 6.18 -6.88
C ALA A 192 2.02 6.19 -5.47
N VAL A 193 1.49 7.33 -5.05
CA VAL A 193 0.92 7.48 -3.70
C VAL A 193 -0.51 7.97 -3.80
N LEU A 194 -1.46 7.19 -3.27
CA LEU A 194 -2.83 7.62 -3.09
C LEU A 194 -3.02 8.07 -1.65
N SER A 195 -3.26 9.37 -1.44
CA SER A 195 -3.49 9.94 -0.12
C SER A 195 -4.92 10.44 0.03
N ARG A 196 -5.63 10.04 1.08
CA ARG A 196 -6.99 10.50 1.43
C ARG A 196 -7.12 10.66 2.94
N GLU A 197 -8.00 11.55 3.38
CA GLU A 197 -8.40 11.64 4.78
C GLU A 197 -9.12 10.37 5.23
N GLY A 198 -8.81 9.88 6.43
CA GLY A 198 -9.44 8.70 7.02
C GLY A 198 -9.20 7.40 6.27
N LEU A 199 -8.17 7.32 5.45
CA LEU A 199 -7.86 6.16 4.64
C LEU A 199 -7.37 5.00 5.53
N GLN A 200 -7.99 3.84 5.37
CA GLN A 200 -7.53 2.55 5.86
C GLN A 200 -7.30 1.64 4.67
N SER A 201 -6.13 1.08 4.50
CA SER A 201 -5.79 0.27 3.33
C SER A 201 -5.30 -1.12 3.68
N GLN A 202 -5.61 -2.06 2.79
CA GLN A 202 -4.98 -3.37 2.72
C GLN A 202 -4.39 -3.55 1.33
N ARG A 203 -3.10 -3.86 1.28
CA ARG A 203 -2.40 -4.24 0.07
C ARG A 203 -2.59 -5.72 -0.14
N VAL A 204 -3.10 -6.12 -1.30
CA VAL A 204 -3.38 -7.51 -1.64
C VAL A 204 -2.87 -7.83 -3.05
N ARG A 205 -2.75 -9.10 -3.36
CA ARG A 205 -2.58 -9.54 -4.74
C ARG A 205 -3.91 -9.59 -5.45
N SER A 206 -3.90 -9.39 -6.77
CA SER A 206 -5.09 -9.59 -7.59
C SER A 206 -5.66 -10.99 -7.40
N GLY A 207 -6.97 -11.09 -7.14
CA GLY A 207 -7.66 -12.33 -6.83
C GLY A 207 -7.62 -12.75 -5.36
N SER A 208 -6.96 -11.98 -4.49
CA SER A 208 -6.93 -12.23 -3.05
C SER A 208 -8.08 -11.54 -2.31
N THR A 209 -8.37 -12.03 -1.13
CA THR A 209 -9.38 -11.47 -0.23
C THR A 209 -8.84 -10.29 0.56
N TYR A 210 -9.73 -9.39 0.92
CA TYR A 210 -9.52 -8.32 1.88
C TYR A 210 -10.61 -8.35 2.94
N ALA A 211 -10.36 -7.74 4.12
CA ALA A 211 -11.38 -7.57 5.15
C ALA A 211 -11.11 -6.34 6.02
N PHE A 212 -12.17 -5.59 6.32
CA PHE A 212 -12.19 -4.52 7.31
C PHE A 212 -13.13 -4.94 8.44
N PRO A 213 -12.62 -5.60 9.48
CA PRO A 213 -13.42 -6.09 10.61
C PRO A 213 -13.72 -4.98 11.62
N ASN A 214 -14.68 -5.25 12.51
CA ASN A 214 -14.97 -4.45 13.71
C ASN A 214 -15.35 -2.98 13.43
N MET A 215 -16.03 -2.75 12.31
CA MET A 215 -16.48 -1.43 11.90
C MET A 215 -17.71 -0.99 12.68
N ASN A 216 -17.86 0.32 12.88
CA ASN A 216 -19.12 0.88 13.35
C ASN A 216 -20.16 0.78 12.23
N PRO A 217 -21.45 0.58 12.57
CA PRO A 217 -22.53 0.71 11.60
C PRO A 217 -22.53 2.09 10.93
N GLY A 218 -22.78 2.13 9.63
CA GLY A 218 -22.80 3.37 8.86
C GLY A 218 -22.51 3.16 7.37
N GLU A 219 -22.53 4.27 6.64
CA GLU A 219 -22.14 4.29 5.23
C GLU A 219 -20.68 4.67 5.06
N TYR A 220 -19.98 3.96 4.19
CA TYR A 220 -18.56 4.17 3.90
C TYR A 220 -18.32 4.20 2.40
N ASP A 221 -17.26 4.89 2.00
CA ASP A 221 -16.69 4.77 0.66
C ASP A 221 -15.62 3.66 0.70
N LEU A 222 -15.82 2.64 -0.13
CA LEU A 222 -14.87 1.57 -0.38
C LEU A 222 -14.25 1.81 -1.76
N LEU A 223 -12.91 1.88 -1.80
CA LEU A 223 -12.17 2.08 -3.03
C LEU A 223 -11.34 0.84 -3.30
N PHE A 224 -11.25 0.44 -4.56
CA PHE A 224 -10.24 -0.48 -5.03
C PHE A 224 -9.30 0.31 -5.92
N TRP A 225 -8.01 0.20 -5.68
CA TRP A 225 -7.02 0.98 -6.40
C TRP A 225 -5.86 0.11 -6.88
N PHE A 226 -5.52 0.30 -8.14
CA PHE A 226 -4.28 -0.16 -8.72
C PHE A 226 -3.70 1.00 -9.54
N TRP A 227 -2.51 1.45 -9.18
CA TRP A 227 -1.93 2.71 -9.64
C TRP A 227 -1.88 2.89 -11.16
N ARG A 228 -1.77 1.81 -11.94
CA ARG A 228 -1.78 1.87 -13.40
C ARG A 228 -3.16 1.83 -14.03
N LEU A 229 -4.16 1.33 -13.35
CA LEU A 229 -5.53 1.27 -13.84
C LEU A 229 -6.36 2.46 -13.40
N GLY A 230 -6.25 2.84 -12.12
CA GLY A 230 -7.07 3.87 -11.49
C GLY A 230 -7.88 3.33 -10.32
N ILE A 231 -9.00 3.99 -10.02
CA ILE A 231 -9.82 3.74 -8.84
C ILE A 231 -11.20 3.22 -9.25
N LEU A 232 -11.65 2.14 -8.61
CA LEU A 232 -13.04 1.72 -8.61
C LEU A 232 -13.66 2.08 -7.27
N LYS A 233 -14.68 2.92 -7.26
CA LYS A 233 -15.39 3.37 -6.06
C LYS A 233 -16.71 2.62 -5.87
N ARG A 234 -16.98 2.22 -4.62
CA ARG A 234 -18.24 1.64 -4.16
C ARG A 234 -18.70 2.36 -2.89
N LYS A 235 -19.99 2.48 -2.70
CA LYS A 235 -20.58 2.79 -1.40
C LYS A 235 -20.99 1.49 -0.73
N VAL A 236 -20.72 1.37 0.55
CA VAL A 236 -21.05 0.20 1.35
C VAL A 236 -21.74 0.63 2.65
N THR A 237 -22.79 -0.08 3.00
CA THR A 237 -23.47 0.08 4.29
C THR A 237 -23.03 -1.06 5.19
N VAL A 238 -22.54 -0.72 6.37
CA VAL A 238 -22.18 -1.66 7.42
C VAL A 238 -23.32 -1.69 8.43
N GLU A 239 -23.86 -2.87 8.71
CA GLU A 239 -24.89 -3.11 9.72
C GLU A 239 -24.28 -3.84 10.93
N ALA A 240 -24.83 -3.58 12.13
CA ALA A 240 -24.38 -4.23 13.34
C ALA A 240 -24.70 -5.73 13.32
N GLY A 241 -23.71 -6.56 13.59
CA GLY A 241 -23.85 -8.02 13.61
C GLY A 241 -23.76 -8.67 12.22
N GLU A 242 -23.48 -7.89 11.16
CA GLU A 242 -23.45 -8.40 9.80
C GLU A 242 -22.08 -8.27 9.14
N HIS A 243 -21.82 -9.18 8.20
CA HIS A 243 -20.71 -9.13 7.27
C HIS A 243 -21.22 -8.69 5.88
N THR A 244 -20.67 -7.60 5.36
CA THR A 244 -21.02 -7.09 4.02
C THR A 244 -19.98 -7.58 3.02
N ASP A 245 -20.40 -8.42 2.07
CA ASP A 245 -19.54 -8.94 1.00
C ASP A 245 -19.55 -8.00 -0.21
N VAL A 246 -18.37 -7.52 -0.63
CA VAL A 246 -18.22 -6.61 -1.77
C VAL A 246 -16.99 -6.95 -2.60
N ASP A 247 -17.20 -7.52 -3.76
CA ASP A 247 -16.13 -7.78 -4.72
C ASP A 247 -15.81 -6.55 -5.57
N GLY A 248 -14.52 -6.40 -5.88
CA GLY A 248 -13.99 -5.37 -6.77
C GLY A 248 -13.31 -5.95 -8.00
N VAL A 249 -13.68 -5.47 -9.19
CA VAL A 249 -12.98 -5.80 -10.42
C VAL A 249 -12.44 -4.51 -11.05
N LEU A 250 -11.12 -4.34 -10.96
CA LEU A 250 -10.39 -3.25 -11.59
C LEU A 250 -10.07 -3.61 -13.02
N SER A 251 -10.53 -2.79 -13.96
CA SER A 251 -10.20 -2.88 -15.38
C SER A 251 -10.34 -1.49 -16.00
N VAL A 252 -9.83 -1.30 -17.21
CA VAL A 252 -9.98 -0.02 -17.93
C VAL A 252 -11.44 0.37 -18.16
N ASP A 253 -12.35 -0.59 -18.09
CA ASP A 253 -13.80 -0.37 -18.29
C ASP A 253 -14.52 -0.02 -16.97
N THR A 254 -13.90 -0.22 -15.81
CA THR A 254 -14.55 -0.08 -14.49
C THR A 254 -13.97 1.00 -13.60
N VAL A 255 -12.81 1.55 -13.95
CA VAL A 255 -12.10 2.56 -13.14
C VAL A 255 -12.37 3.98 -13.62
N VAL A 256 -12.24 4.92 -12.69
CA VAL A 256 -12.17 6.36 -12.98
C VAL A 256 -10.69 6.74 -12.91
N ARG A 257 -10.21 7.47 -13.92
CA ARG A 257 -8.87 8.06 -13.97
C ARG A 257 -8.95 9.52 -13.61
#